data_32167bc9f4d3c87420812cd600b86765
#
_entry.id   32167bc9f4d3c87420812cd600b86765
#
_cell.length_a   1.000
_cell.length_b   1.000
_cell.length_c   1.000
_cell.angle_alpha   90.00
_cell.angle_beta   90.00
_cell.angle_gamma   90.00
#
_symmetry.space_group_name_H-M   'P 1'
#
loop_
_entity.id
_entity.type
_entity.pdbx_description
1 polymer ?
#
loop_
_entity_poly.entity_id
_entity_poly.type
_entity_poly.pdbx_seq_one_letter_code
_entity_poly.pdbx_strand_id
1 'polypeptide(L)'
;MTSARPGFKAALLSLSVSLFLILAVALALNLALVQGQVSAAPTITIRVNTTSDNNTSDNFISLREAILLVNGGTGGNGTRTGLGRSLSANETNQIVGGTITSTGVAANIVFTDLGGLSTIILSTGTLSANESLPPILTSGVVIDGLNGAGGRIKIDGSGAPAGSDIFWLGWAITTTGTNPVSDITIRSITISGAGRYGIHLNPARNSHISQCDVTQSTSYAIFIQGKFGAADGNIIEDCTVGNNQSLGVVINRPGAFGNIIRNNRIGTDAAGVSAAPNTGAGIALFTGAYNNVITGNLISGNTLQGIYFDGTAASVTGNVVQGNRIGTAANGTTGLPNVQGIVFNDGSLDNVIGGTGPGQANIIAFNTESGIVVVGNNTRGDRFSGNSIFQNGILGIDLLDDKLPTAGISGGGIGPNRLALRPTLTKAQVRGALANIAGTASPNSTIELFVADPSPSGFGSGKTYCTTVTADGSGAFKFFGTLACVPGTGALTATSTLPDGSTSEFGNNLVTTALPAVFLPVVLY
;
A
#
# COMPACT_ATOMS: atom_id res chain seq x y z
N MET A 1 22.12 -54.39 1.69
CA MET A 1 20.74 -54.43 1.23
C MET A 1 19.86 -53.74 2.25
N THR A 2 19.53 -52.48 2.05
CA THR A 2 18.40 -51.83 2.73
C THR A 2 17.88 -50.75 1.78
N SER A 3 16.70 -50.98 1.26
CA SER A 3 15.98 -50.11 0.32
C SER A 3 15.47 -48.85 1.02
N ALA A 4 15.86 -47.68 0.54
CA ALA A 4 15.29 -46.42 0.95
C ALA A 4 13.87 -46.27 0.37
N ARG A 5 12.89 -46.01 1.22
CA ARG A 5 11.48 -45.81 0.87
C ARG A 5 11.24 -44.50 0.10
N PRO A 6 10.49 -44.52 -1.01
CA PRO A 6 10.23 -43.33 -1.82
C PRO A 6 9.14 -42.36 -1.25
N GLY A 7 8.64 -42.60 -0.06
CA GLY A 7 7.50 -41.83 0.50
C GLY A 7 7.79 -40.47 1.11
N PHE A 8 9.05 -40.14 1.44
CA PHE A 8 9.35 -38.97 2.23
C PHE A 8 9.45 -37.66 1.40
N LYS A 9 9.84 -37.75 0.13
CA LYS A 9 9.95 -36.59 -0.76
C LYS A 9 8.60 -36.10 -1.29
N ALA A 10 7.64 -36.99 -1.47
CA ALA A 10 6.29 -36.62 -1.90
C ALA A 10 5.48 -35.92 -0.80
N ALA A 11 5.73 -36.26 0.47
CA ALA A 11 5.05 -35.63 1.62
C ALA A 11 5.50 -34.20 1.87
N LEU A 12 6.78 -33.88 1.65
CA LEU A 12 7.26 -32.49 1.82
C LEU A 12 6.78 -31.55 0.69
N LEU A 13 6.68 -32.06 -0.56
CA LEU A 13 6.14 -31.26 -1.67
C LEU A 13 4.64 -31.01 -1.51
N SER A 14 3.88 -31.97 -0.98
CA SER A 14 2.45 -31.80 -0.72
C SER A 14 2.19 -30.84 0.45
N LEU A 15 3.08 -30.79 1.46
CA LEU A 15 2.93 -29.89 2.60
C LEU A 15 3.17 -28.42 2.21
N SER A 16 4.15 -28.15 1.34
CA SER A 16 4.42 -26.77 0.87
C SER A 16 3.31 -26.26 -0.05
N VAL A 17 2.79 -27.06 -0.95
CA VAL A 17 1.65 -26.70 -1.82
C VAL A 17 0.37 -26.49 -1.01
N SER A 18 0.14 -27.33 0.01
CA SER A 18 -1.02 -27.18 0.91
C SER A 18 -0.92 -25.91 1.77
N LEU A 19 0.26 -25.55 2.26
CA LEU A 19 0.48 -24.33 3.04
C LEU A 19 0.26 -23.07 2.18
N PHE A 20 0.70 -23.09 0.91
CA PHE A 20 0.46 -22.01 -0.05
C PHE A 20 -1.01 -21.86 -0.42
N LEU A 21 -1.73 -23.00 -0.60
CA LEU A 21 -3.16 -22.97 -0.89
C LEU A 21 -3.95 -22.46 0.32
N ILE A 22 -3.55 -22.83 1.53
CA ILE A 22 -4.16 -22.35 2.78
C ILE A 22 -3.89 -20.85 2.96
N LEU A 23 -2.68 -20.35 2.67
CA LEU A 23 -2.36 -18.93 2.75
C LEU A 23 -3.11 -18.11 1.69
N ALA A 24 -3.21 -18.61 0.46
CA ALA A 24 -3.96 -17.95 -0.62
C ALA A 24 -5.48 -17.96 -0.35
N VAL A 25 -6.01 -19.05 0.20
CA VAL A 25 -7.41 -19.16 0.62
C VAL A 25 -7.66 -18.29 1.85
N ALA A 26 -6.74 -18.22 2.82
CA ALA A 26 -6.85 -17.34 3.99
C ALA A 26 -6.78 -15.86 3.57
N LEU A 27 -5.94 -15.50 2.59
CA LEU A 27 -5.88 -14.15 2.04
C LEU A 27 -7.16 -13.81 1.24
N ALA A 28 -7.67 -14.74 0.45
CA ALA A 28 -8.93 -14.58 -0.27
C ALA A 28 -10.15 -14.57 0.67
N LEU A 29 -10.15 -15.36 1.75
CA LEU A 29 -11.17 -15.32 2.79
C LEU A 29 -11.09 -14.03 3.61
N ASN A 30 -9.90 -13.54 3.94
CA ASN A 30 -9.74 -12.24 4.60
C ASN A 30 -10.20 -11.09 3.67
N LEU A 31 -9.88 -11.13 2.37
CA LEU A 31 -10.42 -10.14 1.41
C LEU A 31 -11.95 -10.23 1.30
N ALA A 32 -12.53 -11.43 1.34
CA ALA A 32 -13.98 -11.65 1.29
C ALA A 32 -14.67 -11.31 2.63
N LEU A 33 -14.03 -11.59 3.75
CA LEU A 33 -14.54 -11.25 5.10
C LEU A 33 -14.48 -9.74 5.37
N VAL A 34 -13.47 -9.03 4.84
CA VAL A 34 -13.38 -7.56 4.93
C VAL A 34 -14.46 -6.87 4.07
N GLN A 35 -15.02 -7.54 3.06
CA GLN A 35 -16.19 -7.02 2.33
C GLN A 35 -17.52 -7.16 3.09
N GLY A 36 -17.54 -7.91 4.21
CA GLY A 36 -18.77 -8.29 4.92
C GLY A 36 -19.05 -7.59 6.26
N GLN A 37 -18.13 -6.80 6.77
CA GLN A 37 -18.34 -6.07 8.03
C GLN A 37 -18.76 -4.62 7.77
N VAL A 38 -19.93 -4.42 7.17
CA VAL A 38 -20.61 -3.12 7.26
C VAL A 38 -21.24 -3.07 8.65
N SER A 39 -20.62 -2.37 9.58
CA SER A 39 -21.27 -1.97 10.84
C SER A 39 -22.59 -1.30 10.48
N ALA A 40 -23.67 -1.64 11.19
CA ALA A 40 -24.95 -0.97 10.99
C ALA A 40 -24.73 0.55 11.11
N ALA A 41 -25.17 1.31 10.11
CA ALA A 41 -25.03 2.76 10.14
C ALA A 41 -25.64 3.34 11.42
N PRO A 42 -25.01 4.33 12.06
CA PRO A 42 -25.57 4.99 13.23
C PRO A 42 -26.97 5.53 12.93
N THR A 43 -27.87 5.39 13.88
CA THR A 43 -29.25 5.90 13.74
C THR A 43 -29.34 7.40 13.97
N ILE A 44 -28.41 7.96 14.77
CA ILE A 44 -28.34 9.39 15.08
C ILE A 44 -27.56 10.11 13.99
N THR A 45 -28.06 11.23 13.56
CA THR A 45 -27.40 12.14 12.63
C THR A 45 -27.22 13.51 13.26
N ILE A 46 -25.99 14.02 13.24
CA ILE A 46 -25.64 15.38 13.64
C ILE A 46 -25.37 16.19 12.38
N ARG A 47 -26.09 17.27 12.20
CA ARG A 47 -25.95 18.18 11.08
C ARG A 47 -25.02 19.32 11.45
N VAL A 48 -23.86 19.37 10.83
CA VAL A 48 -22.95 20.53 10.87
C VAL A 48 -23.51 21.57 9.92
N ASN A 49 -23.91 22.71 10.43
CA ASN A 49 -24.61 23.77 9.69
C ASN A 49 -23.90 25.14 9.79
N THR A 50 -22.63 25.15 10.16
CA THR A 50 -21.77 26.33 10.12
C THR A 50 -20.35 25.94 9.70
N THR A 51 -19.65 26.89 9.08
CA THR A 51 -18.20 26.78 8.78
C THR A 51 -17.31 27.34 9.89
N SER A 52 -17.90 27.87 10.97
CA SER A 52 -17.16 28.31 12.14
C SER A 52 -16.50 27.13 12.85
N ASP A 53 -15.31 27.35 13.40
CA ASP A 53 -14.59 26.38 14.22
C ASP A 53 -14.62 26.82 15.69
N ASN A 54 -15.75 26.59 16.37
CA ASN A 54 -15.97 27.04 17.74
C ASN A 54 -16.68 25.97 18.60
N ASN A 55 -16.82 26.26 19.90
CA ASN A 55 -17.68 25.55 20.83
C ASN A 55 -18.42 26.61 21.67
N THR A 56 -19.41 27.26 21.07
CA THR A 56 -20.20 28.31 21.70
C THR A 56 -21.68 27.99 21.64
N SER A 57 -22.45 28.37 22.67
CA SER A 57 -23.89 28.21 22.63
C SER A 57 -24.50 29.26 21.70
N ASP A 58 -24.82 28.81 20.51
CA ASP A 58 -25.43 29.65 19.48
C ASP A 58 -26.59 28.91 18.76
N ASN A 59 -26.82 29.16 17.50
CA ASN A 59 -27.90 28.51 16.74
C ASN A 59 -27.39 27.38 15.83
N PHE A 60 -26.09 27.09 15.86
CA PHE A 60 -25.41 26.24 14.89
C PHE A 60 -24.63 25.13 15.57
N ILE A 61 -24.37 24.04 14.86
CA ILE A 61 -23.41 23.01 15.27
C ILE A 61 -22.21 23.07 14.31
N SER A 62 -21.03 23.35 14.86
CA SER A 62 -19.75 23.28 14.17
C SER A 62 -19.25 21.82 14.06
N LEU A 63 -18.28 21.54 13.21
CA LEU A 63 -17.63 20.22 13.16
C LEU A 63 -16.97 19.87 14.51
N ARG A 64 -16.36 20.83 15.18
CA ARG A 64 -15.78 20.66 16.53
C ARG A 64 -16.81 20.20 17.54
N GLU A 65 -17.96 20.85 17.59
CA GLU A 65 -19.06 20.50 18.49
C GLU A 65 -19.66 19.14 18.15
N ALA A 66 -19.80 18.81 16.88
CA ALA A 66 -20.28 17.49 16.46
C ALA A 66 -19.34 16.37 16.96
N ILE A 67 -18.01 16.55 16.86
CA ILE A 67 -17.05 15.59 17.40
C ILE A 67 -17.11 15.51 18.93
N LEU A 68 -17.25 16.65 19.61
CA LEU A 68 -17.42 16.65 21.08
C LEU A 68 -18.70 15.94 21.51
N LEU A 69 -19.80 16.13 20.79
CA LEU A 69 -21.07 15.45 21.05
C LEU A 69 -20.96 13.92 20.91
N VAL A 70 -20.29 13.41 19.87
CA VAL A 70 -20.08 11.96 19.75
C VAL A 70 -19.15 11.42 20.82
N ASN A 71 -18.16 12.19 21.28
CA ASN A 71 -17.20 11.75 22.31
C ASN A 71 -17.81 11.64 23.72
N GLY A 72 -18.69 12.55 24.10
CA GLY A 72 -19.18 12.60 25.48
C GLY A 72 -20.51 13.33 25.66
N GLY A 73 -21.27 13.52 24.59
CA GLY A 73 -22.55 14.21 24.62
C GLY A 73 -22.42 15.66 25.10
N THR A 74 -23.42 16.13 25.82
CA THR A 74 -23.44 17.47 26.44
C THR A 74 -22.59 17.58 27.72
N GLY A 75 -22.13 16.45 28.24
CA GLY A 75 -21.19 16.38 29.37
C GLY A 75 -19.75 16.65 28.95
N GLY A 76 -18.81 16.28 29.83
CA GLY A 76 -17.39 16.36 29.57
C GLY A 76 -16.75 17.72 29.82
N ASN A 77 -15.59 17.96 29.21
CA ASN A 77 -14.72 19.11 29.52
C ASN A 77 -14.72 20.20 28.44
N GLY A 78 -15.54 20.09 27.40
CA GLY A 78 -15.62 21.07 26.31
C GLY A 78 -14.41 21.08 25.36
N THR A 79 -13.44 20.16 25.54
CA THR A 79 -12.22 20.11 24.73
C THR A 79 -12.03 18.77 24.02
N ARG A 80 -12.30 17.62 24.67
CA ARG A 80 -12.11 16.28 24.11
C ARG A 80 -13.23 15.30 24.41
N THR A 81 -13.70 15.27 25.63
CA THR A 81 -14.57 14.21 26.18
C THR A 81 -16.05 14.59 26.20
N GLY A 82 -16.44 15.59 25.47
CA GLY A 82 -17.82 16.06 25.34
C GLY A 82 -17.93 17.57 25.26
N LEU A 83 -19.14 18.07 25.01
CA LEU A 83 -19.41 19.47 24.70
C LEU A 83 -19.14 20.39 25.91
N GLY A 84 -19.34 19.89 27.14
CA GLY A 84 -19.15 20.65 28.40
C GLY A 84 -20.19 21.73 28.65
N ARG A 85 -21.29 21.71 27.90
CA ARG A 85 -22.42 22.64 27.99
C ARG A 85 -23.70 22.02 27.46
N SER A 86 -24.83 22.62 27.79
CA SER A 86 -26.12 22.26 27.18
C SER A 86 -26.23 22.79 25.75
N LEU A 87 -27.04 22.12 24.95
CA LEU A 87 -27.43 22.58 23.63
C LEU A 87 -28.52 23.65 23.71
N SER A 88 -28.49 24.62 22.83
CA SER A 88 -29.62 25.50 22.56
C SER A 88 -30.76 24.73 21.87
N ALA A 89 -31.94 25.33 21.78
CA ALA A 89 -33.07 24.73 21.07
C ALA A 89 -32.76 24.49 19.58
N ASN A 90 -32.04 25.44 18.94
CA ASN A 90 -31.71 25.34 17.51
C ASN A 90 -30.60 24.30 17.26
N GLU A 91 -29.60 24.20 18.12
CA GLU A 91 -28.59 23.14 18.08
C GLU A 91 -29.23 21.76 18.26
N THR A 92 -30.21 21.62 19.17
CA THR A 92 -30.95 20.37 19.37
C THR A 92 -31.68 19.93 18.10
N ASN A 93 -32.22 20.86 17.33
CA ASN A 93 -32.89 20.61 16.05
C ASN A 93 -31.93 20.07 14.95
N GLN A 94 -30.61 20.23 15.12
CA GLN A 94 -29.63 19.65 14.21
C GLN A 94 -29.33 18.17 14.50
N ILE A 95 -29.92 17.61 15.56
CA ILE A 95 -29.76 16.20 15.94
C ILE A 95 -31.03 15.45 15.56
N VAL A 96 -30.89 14.47 14.67
CA VAL A 96 -32.02 13.72 14.09
C VAL A 96 -31.84 12.23 14.35
N GLY A 97 -32.95 11.53 14.56
CA GLY A 97 -32.96 10.06 14.75
C GLY A 97 -32.71 9.61 16.20
N GLY A 98 -32.54 10.54 17.13
CA GLY A 98 -32.34 10.24 18.54
C GLY A 98 -32.00 11.47 19.37
N THR A 99 -31.66 11.23 20.63
CA THR A 99 -31.25 12.27 21.59
C THR A 99 -29.84 12.00 22.04
N ILE A 100 -28.99 13.03 22.12
CA ILE A 100 -27.66 12.96 22.71
C ILE A 100 -27.76 13.46 24.14
N THR A 101 -27.38 12.61 25.08
CA THR A 101 -27.36 12.89 26.53
C THR A 101 -25.96 13.34 26.98
N SER A 102 -25.62 13.15 28.24
CA SER A 102 -24.29 13.43 28.78
C SER A 102 -23.23 12.35 28.47
N THR A 103 -23.55 11.36 27.64
CA THR A 103 -22.65 10.29 27.24
C THR A 103 -22.42 10.32 25.72
N GLY A 104 -21.25 9.89 25.27
CA GLY A 104 -20.92 9.78 23.85
C GLY A 104 -21.77 8.74 23.12
N VAL A 105 -21.99 8.97 21.84
CA VAL A 105 -22.82 8.10 21.00
C VAL A 105 -22.29 8.08 19.57
N ALA A 106 -22.28 6.90 18.94
CA ALA A 106 -22.02 6.80 17.51
C ALA A 106 -23.07 7.58 16.70
N ALA A 107 -22.63 8.41 15.78
CA ALA A 107 -23.51 9.21 14.95
C ALA A 107 -22.93 9.40 13.53
N ASN A 108 -23.84 9.71 12.60
CA ASN A 108 -23.47 10.26 11.31
C ASN A 108 -23.29 11.77 11.46
N ILE A 109 -22.10 12.28 11.17
CA ILE A 109 -21.83 13.72 11.06
C ILE A 109 -21.93 14.07 9.58
N VAL A 110 -22.87 14.93 9.23
CA VAL A 110 -23.15 15.37 7.86
C VAL A 110 -23.16 16.89 7.80
N PHE A 111 -22.94 17.44 6.61
CA PHE A 111 -22.85 18.87 6.40
C PHE A 111 -24.07 19.38 5.64
N THR A 112 -24.82 20.32 6.23
CA THR A 112 -26.06 20.84 5.66
C THR A 112 -26.15 22.36 5.90
N ASP A 113 -26.88 23.04 5.03
CA ASP A 113 -27.25 24.47 5.23
C ASP A 113 -26.07 25.43 5.45
N LEU A 114 -24.93 25.17 4.80
CA LEU A 114 -23.72 25.99 4.94
C LEU A 114 -23.76 27.30 4.12
N GLY A 115 -24.92 27.68 3.60
CA GLY A 115 -25.07 28.93 2.83
C GLY A 115 -24.24 28.99 1.54
N GLY A 116 -23.93 27.84 0.93
CA GLY A 116 -23.07 27.71 -0.25
C GLY A 116 -21.56 27.69 0.07
N LEU A 117 -21.16 27.83 1.33
CA LEU A 117 -19.78 27.68 1.78
C LEU A 117 -19.41 26.20 1.86
N SER A 118 -18.18 25.86 1.51
CA SER A 118 -17.68 24.48 1.55
C SER A 118 -16.35 24.33 2.28
N THR A 119 -15.84 25.41 2.89
CA THR A 119 -14.55 25.39 3.59
C THR A 119 -14.72 25.74 5.06
N ILE A 120 -14.25 24.85 5.93
CA ILE A 120 -14.10 25.08 7.37
C ILE A 120 -12.61 25.36 7.62
N ILE A 121 -12.28 26.56 8.06
CA ILE A 121 -10.91 26.94 8.43
C ILE A 121 -10.76 26.67 9.92
N LEU A 122 -9.81 25.79 10.29
CA LEU A 122 -9.54 25.48 11.68
C LEU A 122 -8.75 26.62 12.32
N SER A 123 -9.18 27.05 13.48
CA SER A 123 -8.57 28.15 14.22
C SER A 123 -7.52 27.63 15.24
N THR A 124 -6.67 28.54 15.72
CA THR A 124 -5.68 28.28 16.79
C THR A 124 -6.30 28.08 18.18
N GLY A 125 -7.57 27.69 18.25
CA GLY A 125 -8.30 27.52 19.52
C GLY A 125 -7.66 26.51 20.48
N THR A 126 -8.07 26.57 21.69
CA THR A 126 -7.74 26.04 23.02
C THR A 126 -7.30 24.56 23.17
N LEU A 127 -7.00 23.82 22.10
CA LEU A 127 -6.55 22.42 22.19
C LEU A 127 -5.01 22.34 22.37
N SER A 128 -4.54 21.19 22.81
CA SER A 128 -3.09 20.97 22.98
C SER A 128 -2.36 21.06 21.65
N ALA A 129 -1.05 21.26 21.68
CA ALA A 129 -0.18 21.45 20.52
C ALA A 129 -0.25 20.33 19.45
N ASN A 130 -0.96 19.22 19.70
CA ASN A 130 -1.03 18.09 18.78
C ASN A 130 -2.41 17.89 18.13
N GLU A 131 -3.38 18.76 18.36
CA GLU A 131 -4.77 18.58 17.91
C GLU A 131 -5.33 19.86 17.32
N SER A 132 -5.87 19.79 16.10
CA SER A 132 -6.63 20.87 15.49
C SER A 132 -8.12 20.73 15.78
N LEU A 133 -8.66 19.52 15.62
CA LEU A 133 -10.00 19.10 16.05
C LEU A 133 -9.87 18.18 17.27
N PRO A 134 -10.93 18.01 18.07
CA PRO A 134 -10.94 16.98 19.09
C PRO A 134 -10.68 15.59 18.48
N PRO A 135 -9.88 14.73 19.12
CA PRO A 135 -9.74 13.35 18.65
C PRO A 135 -11.09 12.63 18.68
N ILE A 136 -11.33 11.73 17.74
CA ILE A 136 -12.54 10.90 17.73
C ILE A 136 -12.33 9.75 18.71
N LEU A 137 -13.09 9.76 19.80
CA LEU A 137 -12.93 8.82 20.92
C LEU A 137 -14.06 7.79 21.02
N THR A 138 -15.02 7.84 20.12
CA THR A 138 -16.19 6.96 20.06
C THR A 138 -16.16 6.13 18.78
N SER A 139 -16.31 4.82 18.94
CA SER A 139 -16.39 3.89 17.81
C SER A 139 -17.69 4.04 17.02
N GLY A 140 -17.67 3.65 15.74
CA GLY A 140 -18.85 3.65 14.88
C GLY A 140 -19.27 5.03 14.37
N VAL A 141 -18.42 6.05 14.48
CA VAL A 141 -18.70 7.40 13.96
C VAL A 141 -18.49 7.44 12.44
N VAL A 142 -19.41 8.08 11.72
CA VAL A 142 -19.28 8.35 10.30
C VAL A 142 -19.21 9.86 10.09
N ILE A 143 -18.18 10.33 9.37
CA ILE A 143 -18.08 11.72 8.90
C ILE A 143 -18.16 11.70 7.37
N ASP A 144 -19.26 12.23 6.84
CA ASP A 144 -19.51 12.30 5.40
C ASP A 144 -19.42 13.74 4.93
N GLY A 145 -18.37 14.05 4.19
CA GLY A 145 -18.09 15.40 3.70
C GLY A 145 -18.88 15.83 2.47
N LEU A 146 -19.84 15.03 2.00
CA LEU A 146 -20.75 15.50 0.96
C LEU A 146 -21.65 16.60 1.55
N ASN A 147 -21.66 17.76 0.93
CA ASN A 147 -22.68 18.76 1.20
C ASN A 147 -23.96 18.40 0.40
N GLY A 148 -25.12 18.86 0.86
CA GLY A 148 -26.40 18.56 0.22
C GLY A 148 -26.52 18.96 -1.25
N ALA A 149 -25.57 19.72 -1.81
CA ALA A 149 -25.47 20.13 -3.20
C ALA A 149 -24.52 19.23 -4.04
N GLY A 150 -24.00 18.12 -3.48
CA GLY A 150 -23.10 17.18 -4.16
C GLY A 150 -21.63 17.60 -4.23
N GLY A 151 -21.25 18.71 -3.60
CA GLY A 151 -19.86 19.12 -3.41
C GLY A 151 -19.24 18.48 -2.17
N ARG A 152 -17.91 18.55 -2.07
CA ARG A 152 -17.15 18.10 -0.89
C ARG A 152 -16.81 19.26 0.04
N ILE A 153 -16.86 19.00 1.33
CA ILE A 153 -16.36 19.95 2.33
C ILE A 153 -14.84 19.91 2.34
N LYS A 154 -14.24 21.08 2.40
CA LYS A 154 -12.80 21.27 2.67
C LYS A 154 -12.60 21.59 4.15
N ILE A 155 -11.73 20.85 4.81
CA ILE A 155 -11.20 21.17 6.13
C ILE A 155 -9.80 21.76 5.91
N ASP A 156 -9.66 23.05 6.23
CA ASP A 156 -8.42 23.80 6.05
C ASP A 156 -7.73 24.01 7.39
N GLY A 157 -6.65 23.31 7.61
CA GLY A 157 -5.83 23.36 8.82
C GLY A 157 -4.77 24.46 8.81
N SER A 158 -4.74 25.35 7.79
CA SER A 158 -3.70 26.38 7.69
C SER A 158 -3.69 27.38 8.86
N GLY A 159 -4.81 27.55 9.56
CA GLY A 159 -4.91 28.32 10.79
C GLY A 159 -4.69 27.52 12.07
N ALA A 160 -4.47 26.22 11.99
CA ALA A 160 -4.27 25.35 13.14
C ALA A 160 -2.85 25.44 13.71
N PRO A 161 -2.63 25.04 14.98
CA PRO A 161 -1.29 25.05 15.58
C PRO A 161 -0.31 24.17 14.81
N ALA A 162 0.94 24.62 14.67
CA ALA A 162 2.02 23.79 14.15
C ALA A 162 2.16 22.52 15.00
N GLY A 163 2.39 21.37 14.33
CA GLY A 163 2.50 20.07 15.00
C GLY A 163 1.16 19.38 15.31
N SER A 164 0.02 19.95 14.88
CA SER A 164 -1.30 19.39 15.13
C SER A 164 -1.84 18.55 13.97
N ASP A 165 -2.60 17.50 14.32
CA ASP A 165 -3.33 16.65 13.39
C ASP A 165 -4.73 17.23 13.12
N ILE A 166 -5.24 17.07 11.88
CA ILE A 166 -6.63 17.50 11.61
C ILE A 166 -7.60 16.45 12.17
N PHE A 167 -7.52 15.22 11.71
CA PHE A 167 -8.31 14.13 12.29
C PHE A 167 -7.41 13.13 13.02
N TRP A 168 -7.72 12.88 14.28
CA TRP A 168 -7.07 11.85 15.07
C TRP A 168 -8.12 10.83 15.52
N LEU A 169 -8.01 9.58 15.05
CA LEU A 169 -8.90 8.47 15.39
C LEU A 169 -8.29 7.67 16.55
N GLY A 170 -9.02 7.58 17.64
CA GLY A 170 -8.48 7.13 18.92
C GLY A 170 -7.61 8.21 19.57
N TRP A 171 -6.98 7.88 20.67
CA TRP A 171 -6.06 8.79 21.34
C TRP A 171 -5.08 8.01 22.19
N ALA A 172 -3.79 8.17 21.91
CA ALA A 172 -2.74 7.54 22.68
C ALA A 172 -1.44 8.35 22.59
N ILE A 173 -1.00 8.87 23.72
CA ILE A 173 0.32 9.50 23.87
C ILE A 173 1.24 8.68 24.78
N THR A 174 0.68 7.77 25.58
CA THR A 174 1.41 6.83 26.43
C THR A 174 0.70 5.47 26.42
N THR A 175 1.38 4.42 26.87
CA THR A 175 0.79 3.07 26.97
C THR A 175 -0.37 2.95 27.99
N THR A 176 -0.47 3.89 28.91
CA THR A 176 -1.49 3.88 29.99
C THR A 176 -2.65 4.85 29.73
N GLY A 177 -2.50 5.78 28.79
CA GLY A 177 -3.53 6.77 28.43
C GLY A 177 -4.08 6.52 27.03
N THR A 178 -4.43 5.28 26.70
CA THR A 178 -4.96 4.92 25.37
C THR A 178 -6.48 4.91 25.36
N ASN A 179 -7.07 5.46 24.30
CA ASN A 179 -8.49 5.32 23.99
C ASN A 179 -8.64 4.73 22.58
N PRO A 180 -8.67 3.40 22.46
CA PRO A 180 -8.81 2.74 21.16
C PRO A 180 -10.24 2.92 20.63
N VAL A 181 -10.35 3.08 19.32
CA VAL A 181 -11.61 3.17 18.60
C VAL A 181 -11.68 2.16 17.48
N SER A 182 -12.88 1.86 17.00
CA SER A 182 -13.09 1.01 15.83
C SER A 182 -14.24 1.54 14.96
N ASP A 183 -14.28 1.05 13.72
CA ASP A 183 -15.41 1.23 12.81
C ASP A 183 -15.71 2.72 12.53
N ILE A 184 -14.66 3.56 12.46
CA ILE A 184 -14.78 4.96 12.07
C ILE A 184 -14.78 5.05 10.56
N THR A 185 -15.71 5.83 10.00
CA THR A 185 -15.69 6.17 8.55
C THR A 185 -15.46 7.67 8.39
N ILE A 186 -14.45 8.04 7.59
CA ILE A 186 -14.26 9.40 7.07
C ILE A 186 -14.28 9.32 5.55
N ARG A 187 -15.22 10.02 4.92
CA ARG A 187 -15.35 9.95 3.47
C ARG A 187 -15.71 11.27 2.82
N SER A 188 -15.34 11.40 1.55
CA SER A 188 -15.72 12.52 0.68
C SER A 188 -15.33 13.90 1.23
N ILE A 189 -14.15 14.00 1.85
CA ILE A 189 -13.63 15.24 2.46
C ILE A 189 -12.33 15.64 1.79
N THR A 190 -12.16 16.93 1.53
CA THR A 190 -10.86 17.52 1.21
C THR A 190 -10.20 18.02 2.50
N ILE A 191 -9.00 17.54 2.79
CA ILE A 191 -8.19 17.87 3.97
C ILE A 191 -6.93 18.56 3.50
N SER A 192 -6.65 19.75 4.00
CA SER A 192 -5.52 20.57 3.54
C SER A 192 -4.86 21.33 4.68
N GLY A 193 -3.53 21.47 4.62
CA GLY A 193 -2.80 22.36 5.52
C GLY A 193 -2.67 21.87 6.97
N ALA A 194 -2.63 20.55 7.20
CA ALA A 194 -2.42 20.00 8.54
C ALA A 194 -1.07 20.46 9.11
N GLY A 195 -1.06 20.90 10.35
CA GLY A 195 0.16 21.29 11.06
C GLY A 195 1.14 20.12 11.30
N ARG A 196 0.65 18.88 11.19
CA ARG A 196 1.43 17.63 11.23
C ARG A 196 0.81 16.59 10.30
N TYR A 197 -0.24 15.86 10.72
CA TYR A 197 -0.87 14.79 9.93
C TYR A 197 -2.29 15.20 9.51
N GLY A 198 -2.64 14.87 8.27
CA GLY A 198 -4.02 15.06 7.79
C GLY A 198 -4.99 14.13 8.53
N ILE A 199 -4.72 12.82 8.50
CA ILE A 199 -5.49 11.80 9.22
C ILE A 199 -4.53 10.88 9.99
N HIS A 200 -4.75 10.72 11.29
CA HIS A 200 -3.94 9.90 12.19
C HIS A 200 -4.79 8.80 12.85
N LEU A 201 -4.50 7.55 12.57
CA LEU A 201 -5.13 6.36 13.15
C LEU A 201 -4.22 5.81 14.25
N ASN A 202 -4.54 6.09 15.54
CA ASN A 202 -3.68 5.69 16.68
C ASN A 202 -4.40 5.72 18.05
N PRO A 203 -4.81 4.60 18.60
CA PRO A 203 -5.08 3.33 17.94
C PRO A 203 -6.49 3.30 17.34
N ALA A 204 -6.61 2.84 16.10
CA ALA A 204 -7.91 2.74 15.43
C ALA A 204 -7.97 1.44 14.61
N ARG A 205 -9.09 0.73 14.68
CA ARG A 205 -9.28 -0.58 14.06
C ARG A 205 -10.47 -0.55 13.10
N ASN A 206 -10.42 -1.39 12.07
CA ASN A 206 -11.54 -1.60 11.12
C ASN A 206 -12.13 -0.28 10.59
N SER A 207 -11.33 0.79 10.53
CA SER A 207 -11.80 2.11 10.12
C SER A 207 -11.62 2.30 8.63
N HIS A 208 -12.49 3.11 8.01
CA HIS A 208 -12.58 3.27 6.58
C HIS A 208 -12.41 4.73 6.19
N ILE A 209 -11.32 5.04 5.50
CA ILE A 209 -11.04 6.35 4.92
C ILE A 209 -11.20 6.23 3.42
N SER A 210 -12.16 6.94 2.84
CA SER A 210 -12.45 6.78 1.42
C SER A 210 -12.81 8.08 0.72
N GLN A 211 -12.45 8.18 -0.56
CA GLN A 211 -12.79 9.33 -1.41
C GLN A 211 -12.34 10.67 -0.80
N CYS A 212 -11.24 10.68 -0.04
CA CYS A 212 -10.68 11.88 0.55
C CYS A 212 -9.53 12.43 -0.29
N ASP A 213 -9.41 13.76 -0.34
CA ASP A 213 -8.24 14.43 -0.90
C ASP A 213 -7.41 14.98 0.26
N VAL A 214 -6.15 14.52 0.42
CA VAL A 214 -5.28 14.92 1.55
C VAL A 214 -4.03 15.60 1.03
N THR A 215 -3.91 16.91 1.32
CA THR A 215 -2.86 17.76 0.75
C THR A 215 -2.25 18.69 1.78
N GLN A 216 -1.04 19.17 1.50
CA GLN A 216 -0.36 20.24 2.27
C GLN A 216 -0.18 19.92 3.77
N SER A 217 -0.13 18.66 4.15
CA SER A 217 0.29 18.27 5.50
C SER A 217 1.78 18.53 5.68
N THR A 218 2.19 19.07 6.84
CA THR A 218 3.62 19.38 7.08
C THR A 218 4.45 18.13 7.35
N SER A 219 3.82 17.01 7.68
CA SER A 219 4.45 15.71 7.82
C SER A 219 3.70 14.69 6.96
N TYR A 220 3.08 13.64 7.52
CA TYR A 220 2.42 12.61 6.73
C TYR A 220 0.99 13.01 6.40
N ALA A 221 0.52 12.66 5.20
CA ALA A 221 -0.88 12.90 4.86
C ALA A 221 -1.80 11.97 5.66
N ILE A 222 -1.55 10.66 5.63
CA ILE A 222 -2.31 9.65 6.38
C ILE A 222 -1.32 8.77 7.16
N PHE A 223 -1.53 8.66 8.47
CA PHE A 223 -0.64 7.93 9.36
C PHE A 223 -1.39 6.85 10.13
N ILE A 224 -1.03 5.58 9.91
CA ILE A 224 -1.51 4.42 10.65
C ILE A 224 -0.41 4.01 11.64
N GLN A 225 -0.63 4.27 12.92
CA GLN A 225 0.39 4.07 13.95
C GLN A 225 -0.04 3.04 15.00
N GLY A 226 0.65 1.91 15.03
CA GLY A 226 0.44 0.84 16.01
C GLY A 226 1.37 0.91 17.23
N LYS A 227 1.73 2.10 17.69
CA LYS A 227 2.71 2.27 18.78
C LYS A 227 2.14 1.96 20.16
N PHE A 228 0.92 2.40 20.42
CA PHE A 228 0.30 2.34 21.75
C PHE A 228 -0.95 1.45 21.79
N GLY A 229 -1.23 0.74 20.73
CA GLY A 229 -2.34 -0.16 20.56
C GLY A 229 -2.51 -0.58 19.12
N ALA A 230 -3.46 -1.47 18.85
CA ALA A 230 -3.68 -1.96 17.50
C ALA A 230 -4.29 -0.87 16.60
N ALA A 231 -3.70 -0.70 15.42
CA ALA A 231 -4.20 0.09 14.31
C ALA A 231 -4.28 -0.84 13.10
N ASP A 232 -5.25 -1.75 13.13
CA ASP A 232 -5.34 -2.89 12.22
C ASP A 232 -6.70 -2.95 11.51
N GLY A 233 -6.71 -3.66 10.37
CA GLY A 233 -7.91 -3.87 9.59
C GLY A 233 -8.48 -2.59 8.96
N ASN A 234 -7.72 -1.49 8.96
CA ASN A 234 -8.19 -0.23 8.37
C ASN A 234 -8.07 -0.27 6.84
N ILE A 235 -8.99 0.41 6.17
CA ILE A 235 -9.02 0.52 4.71
C ILE A 235 -8.86 1.99 4.33
N ILE A 236 -7.88 2.27 3.47
CA ILE A 236 -7.69 3.57 2.82
C ILE A 236 -7.92 3.36 1.33
N GLU A 237 -8.98 3.92 0.77
CA GLU A 237 -9.31 3.69 -0.63
C GLU A 237 -9.86 4.90 -1.37
N ASP A 238 -9.67 4.89 -2.70
CA ASP A 238 -10.19 5.90 -3.61
C ASP A 238 -9.82 7.34 -3.23
N CYS A 239 -8.73 7.51 -2.47
CA CYS A 239 -8.22 8.82 -2.02
C CYS A 239 -7.19 9.39 -3.00
N THR A 240 -7.09 10.72 -3.02
CA THR A 240 -5.98 11.44 -3.65
C THR A 240 -5.07 11.99 -2.54
N VAL A 241 -3.79 11.61 -2.57
CA VAL A 241 -2.79 11.98 -1.55
C VAL A 241 -1.59 12.62 -2.24
N GLY A 242 -1.49 13.93 -2.20
CA GLY A 242 -0.43 14.63 -2.91
C GLY A 242 -0.13 16.03 -2.36
N ASN A 243 0.98 16.62 -2.82
CA ASN A 243 1.45 17.93 -2.37
C ASN A 243 1.71 18.04 -0.85
N ASN A 244 2.07 16.93 -0.19
CA ASN A 244 2.41 16.93 1.23
C ASN A 244 3.92 17.14 1.42
N GLN A 245 4.31 17.80 2.52
CA GLN A 245 5.70 18.21 2.76
C GLN A 245 6.60 17.07 3.27
N SER A 246 6.10 15.83 3.33
CA SER A 246 6.86 14.65 3.70
C SER A 246 6.25 13.42 3.00
N LEU A 247 5.85 12.37 3.74
CA LEU A 247 5.36 11.11 3.20
C LEU A 247 3.84 11.15 2.92
N GLY A 248 3.39 10.40 1.92
CA GLY A 248 1.95 10.27 1.64
C GLY A 248 1.25 9.41 2.70
N VAL A 249 1.25 8.10 2.56
CA VAL A 249 0.65 7.16 3.52
C VAL A 249 1.74 6.43 4.31
N VAL A 250 1.64 6.40 5.62
CA VAL A 250 2.62 5.74 6.49
C VAL A 250 1.95 4.69 7.36
N ILE A 251 2.55 3.50 7.41
CA ILE A 251 2.17 2.39 8.30
C ILE A 251 3.38 2.11 9.21
N ASN A 252 3.22 2.24 10.52
CA ASN A 252 4.35 2.20 11.44
C ASN A 252 4.03 1.45 12.74
N ARG A 253 4.99 0.64 13.20
CA ARG A 253 4.98 -0.14 14.44
C ARG A 253 4.22 -1.47 14.34
N PRO A 254 4.54 -2.43 15.23
CA PRO A 254 3.97 -3.77 15.19
C PRO A 254 2.44 -3.85 15.39
N GLY A 255 1.84 -2.83 15.99
CA GLY A 255 0.38 -2.75 16.09
C GLY A 255 -0.32 -2.33 14.78
N ALA A 256 0.42 -1.93 13.75
CA ALA A 256 -0.14 -1.55 12.44
C ALA A 256 -0.03 -2.72 11.45
N PHE A 257 -1.04 -3.58 11.43
CA PHE A 257 -1.06 -4.80 10.61
C PHE A 257 -2.42 -5.04 9.96
N GLY A 258 -2.44 -5.83 8.89
CA GLY A 258 -3.68 -6.21 8.23
C GLY A 258 -4.45 -5.03 7.61
N ASN A 259 -3.80 -3.88 7.40
CA ASN A 259 -4.42 -2.72 6.77
C ASN A 259 -4.38 -2.86 5.25
N ILE A 260 -5.36 -2.27 4.58
CA ILE A 260 -5.51 -2.31 3.12
C ILE A 260 -5.44 -0.88 2.57
N ILE A 261 -4.47 -0.63 1.70
CA ILE A 261 -4.32 0.61 0.95
C ILE A 261 -4.63 0.29 -0.50
N ARG A 262 -5.79 0.72 -1.01
CA ARG A 262 -6.22 0.33 -2.36
C ARG A 262 -6.83 1.45 -3.18
N ASN A 263 -6.64 1.38 -4.51
CA ASN A 263 -7.25 2.27 -5.51
C ASN A 263 -6.98 3.76 -5.29
N ASN A 264 -5.93 4.12 -4.53
CA ASN A 264 -5.58 5.51 -4.27
C ASN A 264 -4.71 6.09 -5.39
N ARG A 265 -4.70 7.41 -5.49
CA ARG A 265 -3.75 8.20 -6.27
C ARG A 265 -2.79 8.91 -5.33
N ILE A 266 -1.52 8.54 -5.37
CA ILE A 266 -0.53 8.98 -4.38
C ILE A 266 0.66 9.62 -5.11
N GLY A 267 0.83 10.93 -4.93
CA GLY A 267 1.82 11.74 -5.63
C GLY A 267 1.34 12.29 -6.98
N THR A 268 0.04 12.14 -7.29
CA THR A 268 -0.56 12.63 -8.52
C THR A 268 -1.80 13.46 -8.25
N ASP A 269 -2.25 14.18 -9.27
CA ASP A 269 -3.57 14.80 -9.29
C ASP A 269 -4.71 13.75 -9.31
N ALA A 270 -5.95 14.19 -9.16
CA ALA A 270 -7.12 13.34 -9.15
C ALA A 270 -7.37 12.62 -10.50
N ALA A 271 -6.83 13.12 -11.60
CA ALA A 271 -6.89 12.46 -12.90
C ALA A 271 -5.79 11.39 -13.07
N GLY A 272 -4.73 11.46 -12.27
CA GLY A 272 -3.56 10.58 -12.36
C GLY A 272 -2.67 10.86 -13.58
N VAL A 273 -2.66 12.10 -14.07
CA VAL A 273 -1.91 12.49 -15.28
C VAL A 273 -0.81 13.52 -15.01
N SER A 274 -0.90 14.26 -13.91
CA SER A 274 0.08 15.26 -13.51
C SER A 274 0.63 14.95 -12.11
N ALA A 275 1.89 15.28 -11.87
CA ALA A 275 2.50 15.13 -10.56
C ALA A 275 1.90 16.12 -9.55
N ALA A 276 1.60 15.62 -8.36
CA ALA A 276 1.28 16.35 -7.14
C ALA A 276 2.14 15.76 -6.00
N PRO A 277 3.46 16.05 -6.00
CA PRO A 277 4.43 15.27 -5.26
C PRO A 277 4.25 15.35 -3.74
N ASN A 278 4.34 14.19 -3.07
CA ASN A 278 4.77 14.17 -1.69
C ASN A 278 6.30 14.30 -1.69
N THR A 279 6.89 15.10 -0.78
CA THR A 279 8.34 15.35 -0.79
C THR A 279 9.18 14.17 -0.27
N GLY A 280 8.54 13.11 0.18
CA GLY A 280 9.14 11.83 0.54
C GLY A 280 8.61 10.71 -0.36
N ALA A 281 8.51 9.51 0.22
CA ALA A 281 7.89 8.36 -0.44
C ALA A 281 6.36 8.50 -0.51
N GLY A 282 5.76 7.89 -1.55
CA GLY A 282 4.30 7.82 -1.67
C GLY A 282 3.69 7.00 -0.53
N ILE A 283 4.17 5.78 -0.32
CA ILE A 283 3.80 4.90 0.80
C ILE A 283 5.05 4.46 1.54
N ALA A 284 5.01 4.44 2.87
CA ALA A 284 6.11 3.94 3.68
C ALA A 284 5.64 2.98 4.78
N LEU A 285 6.36 1.87 4.95
CA LEU A 285 6.15 0.88 5.99
C LEU A 285 7.38 0.84 6.89
N PHE A 286 7.20 1.12 8.17
CA PHE A 286 8.28 1.26 9.12
C PHE A 286 8.14 0.31 10.32
N THR A 287 9.29 -0.05 10.89
CA THR A 287 9.44 -0.53 12.27
C THR A 287 8.38 -1.55 12.68
N GLY A 288 8.41 -2.73 12.08
CA GLY A 288 7.56 -3.85 12.48
C GLY A 288 6.13 -3.82 11.92
N ALA A 289 5.82 -3.00 10.92
CA ALA A 289 4.55 -3.08 10.19
C ALA A 289 4.48 -4.41 9.40
N TYR A 290 3.40 -5.17 9.53
CA TYR A 290 3.33 -6.51 8.92
C TYR A 290 1.95 -6.86 8.38
N ASN A 291 1.93 -7.79 7.40
CA ASN A 291 0.70 -8.33 6.78
C ASN A 291 -0.26 -7.26 6.23
N ASN A 292 0.25 -6.11 5.80
CA ASN A 292 -0.55 -5.09 5.15
C ASN A 292 -0.63 -5.35 3.64
N VAL A 293 -1.71 -4.90 2.99
CA VAL A 293 -1.97 -5.09 1.56
C VAL A 293 -2.01 -3.74 0.86
N ILE A 294 -1.18 -3.57 -0.16
CA ILE A 294 -1.11 -2.37 -1.01
C ILE A 294 -1.50 -2.80 -2.43
N THR A 295 -2.68 -2.44 -2.90
CA THR A 295 -3.19 -2.99 -4.16
C THR A 295 -3.95 -1.98 -5.01
N GLY A 296 -3.77 -2.05 -6.34
CA GLY A 296 -4.54 -1.25 -7.29
C GLY A 296 -4.27 0.27 -7.24
N ASN A 297 -3.22 0.72 -6.52
CA ASN A 297 -2.92 2.14 -6.40
C ASN A 297 -2.12 2.65 -7.61
N LEU A 298 -2.27 3.94 -7.90
CA LEU A 298 -1.36 4.74 -8.70
C LEU A 298 -0.41 5.48 -7.76
N ILE A 299 0.90 5.14 -7.80
CA ILE A 299 1.92 5.69 -6.89
C ILE A 299 3.03 6.28 -7.75
N SER A 300 2.92 7.56 -8.06
CA SER A 300 3.75 8.19 -9.09
C SER A 300 3.96 9.66 -8.81
N GLY A 301 5.03 10.23 -9.34
CA GLY A 301 5.31 11.66 -9.20
C GLY A 301 5.82 12.09 -7.82
N ASN A 302 6.11 11.16 -6.90
CA ASN A 302 6.68 11.50 -5.59
C ASN A 302 8.15 11.85 -5.71
N THR A 303 8.66 12.71 -4.80
CA THR A 303 10.03 13.23 -4.91
C THR A 303 11.10 12.20 -4.58
N LEU A 304 10.76 11.12 -3.87
CA LEU A 304 11.68 10.02 -3.56
C LEU A 304 11.12 8.68 -4.07
N GLN A 305 10.84 7.74 -3.19
CA GLN A 305 10.38 6.41 -3.58
C GLN A 305 8.87 6.38 -3.85
N GLY A 306 8.43 5.48 -4.73
CA GLY A 306 7.02 5.12 -4.79
C GLY A 306 6.58 4.43 -3.49
N ILE A 307 7.23 3.32 -3.14
CA ILE A 307 7.01 2.58 -1.89
C ILE A 307 8.34 2.36 -1.17
N TYR A 308 8.36 2.57 0.15
CA TYR A 308 9.55 2.40 0.98
C TYR A 308 9.28 1.48 2.17
N PHE A 309 10.08 0.44 2.30
CA PHE A 309 10.09 -0.50 3.43
C PHE A 309 11.34 -0.25 4.26
N ASP A 310 11.20 -0.07 5.56
CA ASP A 310 12.34 0.10 6.47
C ASP A 310 12.15 -0.73 7.74
N GLY A 311 12.85 -1.85 7.77
CA GLY A 311 12.90 -2.79 8.90
C GLY A 311 14.06 -2.57 9.86
N THR A 312 14.83 -1.50 9.71
CA THR A 312 16.08 -1.25 10.49
C THR A 312 15.85 -1.31 12.00
N ALA A 313 14.76 -0.75 12.50
CA ALA A 313 14.43 -0.75 13.93
C ALA A 313 13.65 -2.00 14.38
N ALA A 314 12.86 -2.60 13.51
CA ALA A 314 12.14 -3.86 13.69
C ALA A 314 11.61 -4.33 12.33
N SER A 315 11.68 -5.63 12.07
CA SER A 315 11.41 -6.21 10.74
C SER A 315 10.03 -5.86 10.19
N VAL A 316 10.01 -5.37 8.97
CA VAL A 316 8.80 -5.14 8.18
C VAL A 316 8.55 -6.38 7.32
N THR A 317 7.46 -7.13 7.60
CA THR A 317 7.36 -8.50 7.09
C THR A 317 5.96 -8.88 6.59
N GLY A 318 5.92 -9.79 5.60
CA GLY A 318 4.68 -10.40 5.14
C GLY A 318 3.71 -9.43 4.45
N ASN A 319 4.16 -8.24 4.07
CA ASN A 319 3.31 -7.30 3.35
C ASN A 319 3.19 -7.70 1.87
N VAL A 320 2.04 -7.38 1.27
CA VAL A 320 1.70 -7.74 -0.10
C VAL A 320 1.48 -6.49 -0.94
N VAL A 321 2.19 -6.38 -2.06
CA VAL A 321 2.07 -5.26 -3.03
C VAL A 321 1.69 -5.81 -4.39
N GLN A 322 0.45 -5.60 -4.84
CA GLN A 322 -0.08 -6.21 -6.05
C GLN A 322 -0.94 -5.26 -6.88
N GLY A 323 -0.87 -5.36 -8.21
CA GLY A 323 -1.75 -4.64 -9.11
C GLY A 323 -1.55 -3.12 -9.12
N ASN A 324 -0.45 -2.59 -8.57
CA ASN A 324 -0.19 -1.16 -8.53
C ASN A 324 0.49 -0.68 -9.81
N ARG A 325 0.33 0.61 -10.12
CA ARG A 325 1.10 1.34 -11.11
C ARG A 325 2.06 2.28 -10.39
N ILE A 326 3.36 2.13 -10.64
CA ILE A 326 4.43 2.83 -9.91
C ILE A 326 5.38 3.50 -10.91
N GLY A 327 5.38 4.84 -10.93
CA GLY A 327 6.18 5.64 -11.86
C GLY A 327 5.51 5.91 -13.21
N THR A 328 4.23 5.54 -13.37
CA THR A 328 3.46 5.79 -14.59
C THR A 328 2.31 6.76 -14.33
N ALA A 329 1.77 7.37 -15.38
CA ALA A 329 0.44 7.97 -15.33
C ALA A 329 -0.65 6.89 -15.24
N ALA A 330 -1.90 7.29 -15.05
CA ALA A 330 -3.05 6.38 -14.90
C ALA A 330 -3.25 5.42 -16.08
N ASN A 331 -2.77 5.76 -17.28
CA ASN A 331 -2.84 4.89 -18.46
C ASN A 331 -1.83 3.71 -18.41
N GLY A 332 -0.84 3.73 -17.50
CA GLY A 332 0.19 2.71 -17.34
C GLY A 332 1.28 2.69 -18.41
N THR A 333 1.28 3.65 -19.36
CA THR A 333 2.18 3.68 -20.53
C THR A 333 2.94 4.99 -20.67
N THR A 334 2.49 6.04 -20.02
CA THR A 334 3.17 7.35 -19.97
C THR A 334 3.92 7.46 -18.65
N GLY A 335 5.14 7.98 -18.69
CA GLY A 335 5.97 8.18 -17.49
C GLY A 335 5.42 9.30 -16.59
N LEU A 336 5.41 9.04 -15.30
CA LEU A 336 5.20 10.02 -14.23
C LEU A 336 6.08 9.60 -13.04
N PRO A 337 7.40 9.84 -13.13
CA PRO A 337 8.40 9.15 -12.32
C PRO A 337 8.35 9.47 -10.84
N ASN A 338 8.64 8.47 -9.99
CA ASN A 338 9.31 8.65 -8.71
C ASN A 338 10.83 8.58 -8.95
N VAL A 339 11.68 8.80 -7.92
CA VAL A 339 13.12 8.55 -8.05
C VAL A 339 13.35 7.04 -8.15
N GLN A 340 12.91 6.25 -7.19
CA GLN A 340 12.94 4.78 -7.22
C GLN A 340 11.51 4.23 -7.11
N GLY A 341 11.26 3.07 -7.74
CA GLY A 341 9.92 2.48 -7.69
C GLY A 341 9.58 1.95 -6.30
N ILE A 342 10.22 0.88 -5.88
CA ILE A 342 10.08 0.25 -4.56
C ILE A 342 11.46 0.06 -3.94
N VAL A 343 11.62 0.42 -2.67
CA VAL A 343 12.88 0.25 -1.94
C VAL A 343 12.64 -0.59 -0.68
N PHE A 344 13.49 -1.59 -0.51
CA PHE A 344 13.58 -2.42 0.70
C PHE A 344 14.88 -2.07 1.42
N ASN A 345 14.76 -1.45 2.60
CA ASN A 345 15.87 -1.19 3.48
C ASN A 345 16.04 -2.32 4.51
N ASP A 346 17.16 -2.33 5.20
CA ASP A 346 17.59 -3.42 6.09
C ASP A 346 16.49 -3.90 7.04
N GLY A 347 16.34 -5.23 7.17
CA GLY A 347 15.33 -5.86 8.00
C GLY A 347 13.93 -6.01 7.36
N SER A 348 13.79 -5.73 6.06
CA SER A 348 12.59 -6.12 5.31
C SER A 348 12.62 -7.61 5.01
N LEU A 349 11.57 -8.35 5.37
CA LEU A 349 11.55 -9.81 5.31
C LEU A 349 10.25 -10.36 4.71
N ASP A 350 10.38 -11.35 3.84
CA ASP A 350 9.26 -12.20 3.41
C ASP A 350 8.06 -11.41 2.83
N ASN A 351 8.32 -10.23 2.22
CA ASN A 351 7.29 -9.46 1.55
C ASN A 351 7.06 -10.00 0.12
N VAL A 352 5.85 -9.84 -0.39
CA VAL A 352 5.46 -10.34 -1.71
C VAL A 352 5.10 -9.17 -2.63
N ILE A 353 5.85 -9.01 -3.71
CA ILE A 353 5.66 -7.97 -4.71
C ILE A 353 5.23 -8.60 -6.03
N GLY A 354 3.96 -8.39 -6.39
CA GLY A 354 3.36 -8.97 -7.59
C GLY A 354 2.81 -10.38 -7.39
N GLY A 355 2.79 -11.12 -8.45
CA GLY A 355 2.27 -12.47 -8.57
C GLY A 355 1.91 -12.77 -10.02
N THR A 356 1.76 -14.07 -10.35
CA THR A 356 1.43 -14.53 -11.71
C THR A 356 -0.07 -14.70 -11.94
N GLY A 357 -0.89 -14.49 -10.91
CA GLY A 357 -2.36 -14.52 -11.04
C GLY A 357 -2.93 -13.24 -11.67
N PRO A 358 -4.16 -13.30 -12.18
CA PRO A 358 -4.82 -12.14 -12.77
C PRO A 358 -4.87 -10.93 -11.82
N GLY A 359 -4.41 -9.77 -12.29
CA GLY A 359 -4.42 -8.52 -11.52
C GLY A 359 -3.36 -8.41 -10.42
N GLN A 360 -2.49 -9.41 -10.24
CA GLN A 360 -1.46 -9.38 -9.20
C GLN A 360 -0.18 -8.66 -9.63
N ALA A 361 0.14 -8.65 -10.91
CA ALA A 361 1.33 -7.99 -11.43
C ALA A 361 1.28 -6.48 -11.19
N ASN A 362 2.36 -5.92 -10.62
CA ASN A 362 2.54 -4.47 -10.62
C ASN A 362 3.16 -4.03 -11.95
N ILE A 363 2.87 -2.80 -12.37
CA ILE A 363 3.63 -2.08 -13.39
C ILE A 363 4.59 -1.15 -12.65
N ILE A 364 5.90 -1.35 -12.84
CA ILE A 364 6.98 -0.56 -12.21
C ILE A 364 7.84 0.01 -13.32
N ALA A 365 7.57 1.25 -13.73
CA ALA A 365 8.20 1.77 -14.93
C ALA A 365 8.44 3.29 -14.85
N PHE A 366 9.37 3.76 -15.66
CA PHE A 366 9.74 5.17 -15.84
C PHE A 366 10.29 5.86 -14.58
N ASN A 367 10.56 5.16 -13.48
CA ASN A 367 11.23 5.77 -12.34
C ASN A 367 12.63 6.23 -12.77
N THR A 368 13.11 7.35 -12.21
CA THR A 368 14.38 7.96 -12.69
C THR A 368 15.62 7.14 -12.37
N GLU A 369 15.54 6.27 -11.36
CA GLU A 369 16.54 5.27 -11.01
C GLU A 369 16.01 3.85 -11.20
N SER A 370 16.31 2.92 -10.28
CA SER A 370 15.94 1.51 -10.40
C SER A 370 14.46 1.26 -10.06
N GLY A 371 13.88 0.21 -10.68
CA GLY A 371 12.49 -0.19 -10.44
C GLY A 371 12.27 -0.72 -9.03
N ILE A 372 13.08 -1.71 -8.62
CA ILE A 372 13.11 -2.26 -7.26
C ILE A 372 14.55 -2.20 -6.75
N VAL A 373 14.74 -1.68 -5.55
CA VAL A 373 16.03 -1.61 -4.87
C VAL A 373 15.95 -2.39 -3.57
N VAL A 374 16.98 -3.20 -3.29
CA VAL A 374 17.07 -3.97 -2.04
C VAL A 374 18.43 -3.74 -1.40
N VAL A 375 18.45 -3.25 -0.17
CA VAL A 375 19.69 -3.01 0.59
C VAL A 375 19.64 -3.64 1.98
N GLY A 376 20.80 -3.79 2.58
CA GLY A 376 20.97 -4.31 3.93
C GLY A 376 21.13 -5.84 4.00
N ASN A 377 22.01 -6.28 4.89
CA ASN A 377 22.37 -7.70 5.04
C ASN A 377 21.27 -8.55 5.68
N ASN A 378 20.31 -7.91 6.35
CA ASN A 378 19.20 -8.59 7.01
C ASN A 378 17.92 -8.62 6.15
N THR A 379 17.95 -8.06 4.94
CA THR A 379 16.82 -8.08 4.00
C THR A 379 16.85 -9.39 3.22
N ARG A 380 15.80 -10.21 3.33
CA ARG A 380 15.74 -11.53 2.68
C ARG A 380 14.31 -12.04 2.56
N GLY A 381 14.11 -13.01 1.65
CA GLY A 381 12.80 -13.62 1.44
C GLY A 381 11.82 -12.73 0.70
N ASP A 382 12.24 -11.53 0.28
CA ASP A 382 11.39 -10.60 -0.48
C ASP A 382 11.24 -11.13 -1.90
N ARG A 383 10.02 -11.54 -2.22
CA ARG A 383 9.67 -12.20 -3.48
C ARG A 383 9.14 -11.21 -4.49
N PHE A 384 9.77 -11.15 -5.65
CA PHE A 384 9.34 -10.34 -6.80
C PHE A 384 8.88 -11.27 -7.91
N SER A 385 7.57 -11.32 -8.18
CA SER A 385 6.98 -12.32 -9.06
C SER A 385 6.02 -11.68 -10.07
N GLY A 386 6.12 -12.06 -11.33
CA GLY A 386 5.17 -11.70 -12.38
C GLY A 386 5.04 -10.22 -12.72
N ASN A 387 5.84 -9.33 -12.11
CA ASN A 387 5.72 -7.88 -12.32
C ASN A 387 6.13 -7.48 -13.74
N SER A 388 5.51 -6.44 -14.25
CA SER A 388 5.92 -5.75 -15.47
C SER A 388 6.88 -4.62 -15.12
N ILE A 389 8.18 -4.84 -15.32
CA ILE A 389 9.23 -3.88 -14.98
C ILE A 389 9.92 -3.44 -16.27
N PHE A 390 9.90 -2.14 -16.59
CA PHE A 390 10.46 -1.64 -17.84
C PHE A 390 10.73 -0.14 -17.79
N GLN A 391 11.65 0.34 -18.65
CA GLN A 391 11.99 1.77 -18.81
C GLN A 391 12.27 2.54 -17.51
N ASN A 392 12.79 1.87 -16.48
CA ASN A 392 13.38 2.56 -15.34
C ASN A 392 14.79 3.03 -15.73
N GLY A 393 15.27 4.12 -15.14
CA GLY A 393 16.46 4.80 -15.58
C GLY A 393 17.77 4.02 -15.38
N ILE A 394 17.80 3.02 -14.47
CA ILE A 394 18.99 2.23 -14.16
C ILE A 394 18.67 0.73 -14.31
N LEU A 395 18.32 0.03 -13.24
CA LEU A 395 18.04 -1.41 -13.28
C LEU A 395 16.56 -1.70 -13.01
N GLY A 396 16.08 -2.85 -13.51
CA GLY A 396 14.77 -3.34 -13.16
C GLY A 396 14.69 -3.75 -11.68
N ILE A 397 15.67 -4.53 -11.23
CA ILE A 397 15.93 -4.94 -9.84
C ILE A 397 17.40 -4.69 -9.57
N ASP A 398 17.71 -4.08 -8.44
CA ASP A 398 19.05 -3.67 -8.02
C ASP A 398 19.27 -4.14 -6.57
N LEU A 399 20.09 -5.18 -6.41
CA LEU A 399 20.50 -5.68 -5.12
C LEU A 399 21.81 -4.98 -4.72
N LEU A 400 21.80 -4.14 -3.70
CA LEU A 400 22.89 -3.33 -3.15
C LEU A 400 22.75 -1.82 -3.41
N ASP A 401 21.92 -1.38 -4.33
CA ASP A 401 21.81 0.02 -4.81
C ASP A 401 23.16 0.54 -5.36
N ASP A 402 23.94 -0.36 -5.94
CA ASP A 402 25.23 -0.02 -6.55
C ASP A 402 25.11 0.40 -8.03
N LYS A 403 23.89 0.31 -8.56
CA LYS A 403 23.53 0.69 -9.94
C LYS A 403 24.22 -0.16 -11.01
N LEU A 404 24.76 -1.31 -10.60
CA LEU A 404 25.47 -2.26 -11.45
C LEU A 404 24.80 -3.63 -11.39
N PRO A 405 24.78 -4.36 -12.53
CA PRO A 405 24.24 -5.71 -12.54
C PRO A 405 25.06 -6.67 -11.66
N THR A 406 24.52 -7.12 -10.55
CA THR A 406 25.17 -8.04 -9.60
C THR A 406 24.96 -9.50 -10.01
N ALA A 407 26.04 -10.28 -10.13
CA ALA A 407 25.93 -11.70 -10.52
C ALA A 407 25.17 -12.54 -9.49
N GLY A 408 25.34 -12.25 -8.21
CA GLY A 408 24.78 -13.00 -7.11
C GLY A 408 25.57 -14.27 -6.75
N ILE A 409 25.05 -15.04 -5.78
CA ILE A 409 25.67 -16.23 -5.19
C ILE A 409 24.74 -17.43 -5.34
N SER A 410 25.25 -18.55 -5.88
CA SER A 410 24.47 -19.79 -6.01
C SER A 410 24.03 -20.31 -4.64
N GLY A 411 22.72 -20.52 -4.47
CA GLY A 411 22.11 -20.88 -3.21
C GLY A 411 21.97 -19.74 -2.20
N GLY A 412 22.38 -18.52 -2.60
CA GLY A 412 22.36 -17.32 -1.76
C GLY A 412 23.55 -17.18 -0.82
N GLY A 413 23.77 -15.96 -0.34
CA GLY A 413 24.86 -15.58 0.55
C GLY A 413 24.42 -14.60 1.65
N ILE A 414 25.36 -13.83 2.16
CA ILE A 414 25.11 -12.69 3.03
C ILE A 414 24.94 -11.45 2.14
N GLY A 415 23.87 -10.70 2.34
CA GLY A 415 23.55 -9.51 1.59
C GLY A 415 22.04 -9.39 1.29
N PRO A 416 21.64 -8.27 0.68
CA PRO A 416 20.24 -8.01 0.35
C PRO A 416 19.64 -9.13 -0.50
N ASN A 417 18.49 -9.58 -0.10
CA ASN A 417 17.80 -10.72 -0.68
C ASN A 417 18.74 -11.94 -0.93
N ARG A 418 19.66 -12.14 0.04
CA ARG A 418 20.71 -13.17 0.04
C ARG A 418 21.66 -13.12 -1.17
N LEU A 419 21.73 -12.01 -1.89
CA LEU A 419 22.43 -11.91 -3.18
C LEU A 419 22.12 -13.10 -4.08
N ALA A 420 20.84 -13.41 -4.26
CA ALA A 420 20.39 -14.55 -5.04
C ALA A 420 21.00 -14.51 -6.46
N LEU A 421 21.55 -15.64 -6.92
CA LEU A 421 22.19 -15.74 -8.23
C LEU A 421 21.17 -15.47 -9.35
N ARG A 422 21.46 -14.48 -10.19
CA ARG A 422 20.68 -14.23 -11.40
C ARG A 422 20.82 -15.40 -12.38
N PRO A 423 19.75 -15.77 -13.10
CA PRO A 423 19.82 -16.84 -14.10
C PRO A 423 20.62 -16.42 -15.32
N THR A 424 21.20 -17.41 -15.99
CA THR A 424 21.85 -17.23 -17.29
C THR A 424 21.09 -18.00 -18.34
N LEU A 425 20.50 -17.30 -19.32
CA LEU A 425 19.88 -17.90 -20.49
C LEU A 425 20.97 -18.31 -21.49
N THR A 426 20.94 -19.58 -21.91
CA THR A 426 21.88 -20.14 -22.90
C THR A 426 21.21 -20.50 -24.21
N LYS A 427 19.88 -20.65 -24.22
CA LYS A 427 19.06 -20.93 -25.40
C LYS A 427 17.73 -20.19 -25.30
N ALA A 428 17.33 -19.56 -26.42
CA ALA A 428 16.02 -18.93 -26.59
C ALA A 428 15.56 -19.08 -28.05
N GLN A 429 14.96 -20.22 -28.37
CA GLN A 429 14.40 -20.49 -29.70
C GLN A 429 12.89 -20.36 -29.66
N VAL A 430 12.29 -19.62 -30.59
CA VAL A 430 10.87 -19.33 -30.61
C VAL A 430 10.26 -19.48 -32.01
N ARG A 431 8.97 -19.86 -32.05
CA ARG A 431 8.13 -19.88 -33.25
C ARG A 431 6.70 -19.50 -32.84
N GLY A 432 6.35 -18.24 -33.02
CA GLY A 432 5.18 -17.68 -32.39
C GLY A 432 5.30 -17.75 -30.86
N ALA A 433 4.33 -18.36 -30.20
CA ALA A 433 4.38 -18.58 -28.75
C ALA A 433 5.10 -19.89 -28.36
N LEU A 434 5.35 -20.83 -29.29
CA LEU A 434 6.09 -22.05 -29.00
C LEU A 434 7.57 -21.73 -28.78
N ALA A 435 8.14 -22.22 -27.69
CA ALA A 435 9.51 -21.91 -27.30
C ALA A 435 10.29 -23.15 -26.85
N ASN A 436 11.61 -23.09 -27.06
CA ASN A 436 12.61 -23.99 -26.52
C ASN A 436 13.69 -23.15 -25.85
N ILE A 437 13.64 -23.08 -24.53
CA ILE A 437 14.47 -22.21 -23.69
C ILE A 437 15.28 -23.09 -22.76
N ALA A 438 16.54 -22.72 -22.52
CA ALA A 438 17.39 -23.37 -21.53
C ALA A 438 18.31 -22.36 -20.87
N GLY A 439 18.78 -22.69 -19.69
CA GLY A 439 19.70 -21.87 -18.93
C GLY A 439 20.13 -22.51 -17.62
N THR A 440 20.82 -21.73 -16.80
CA THR A 440 21.31 -22.13 -15.47
C THR A 440 20.96 -21.06 -14.43
N ALA A 441 20.77 -21.50 -13.19
CA ALA A 441 20.44 -20.68 -12.03
C ALA A 441 20.87 -21.38 -10.73
N SER A 442 20.47 -20.87 -9.59
CA SER A 442 20.63 -21.60 -8.33
C SER A 442 19.85 -22.92 -8.34
N PRO A 443 20.38 -24.01 -7.77
CA PRO A 443 19.67 -25.28 -7.64
C PRO A 443 18.29 -25.12 -6.98
N ASN A 444 17.29 -25.80 -7.54
CA ASN A 444 15.91 -25.83 -7.05
C ASN A 444 15.21 -24.45 -6.99
N SER A 445 15.76 -23.43 -7.62
CA SER A 445 15.14 -22.11 -7.69
C SER A 445 13.98 -22.08 -8.68
N THR A 446 13.03 -21.18 -8.43
CA THR A 446 11.94 -20.85 -9.37
C THR A 446 12.44 -19.81 -10.35
N ILE A 447 12.33 -20.08 -11.65
CA ILE A 447 12.76 -19.19 -12.74
C ILE A 447 11.52 -18.61 -13.40
N GLU A 448 11.41 -17.31 -13.43
CA GLU A 448 10.38 -16.63 -14.20
C GLU A 448 10.99 -16.02 -15.46
N LEU A 449 10.38 -16.32 -16.60
CA LEU A 449 10.82 -15.85 -17.92
C LEU A 449 9.98 -14.67 -18.38
N PHE A 450 10.63 -13.69 -18.98
CA PHE A 450 9.99 -12.45 -19.43
C PHE A 450 10.46 -12.07 -20.85
N VAL A 451 9.61 -11.37 -21.60
CA VAL A 451 10.08 -10.54 -22.70
C VAL A 451 10.91 -9.40 -22.09
N ALA A 452 12.14 -9.31 -22.53
CA ALA A 452 13.05 -8.28 -22.02
C ALA A 452 12.66 -6.89 -22.54
N ASP A 453 12.82 -5.87 -21.70
CA ASP A 453 12.90 -4.49 -22.13
C ASP A 453 14.36 -4.17 -22.49
N PRO A 454 14.63 -3.53 -23.62
CA PRO A 454 16.00 -3.21 -24.00
C PRO A 454 16.71 -2.38 -22.93
N SER A 455 17.84 -2.88 -22.44
CA SER A 455 18.68 -2.19 -21.46
C SER A 455 20.11 -2.06 -21.99
N PRO A 456 20.74 -0.88 -21.86
CA PRO A 456 22.15 -0.71 -22.25
C PRO A 456 23.11 -1.63 -21.49
N SER A 457 22.77 -2.08 -20.30
CA SER A 457 23.57 -3.02 -19.49
C SER A 457 23.62 -4.44 -20.08
N GLY A 458 22.70 -4.79 -20.99
CA GLY A 458 22.53 -6.16 -21.48
C GLY A 458 21.87 -7.11 -20.48
N PHE A 459 21.43 -6.59 -19.33
CA PHE A 459 20.73 -7.34 -18.29
C PHE A 459 19.36 -6.71 -18.00
N GLY A 460 18.30 -7.52 -18.06
CA GLY A 460 16.86 -7.29 -17.88
C GLY A 460 16.41 -6.00 -18.03
N SER A 461 15.45 -5.40 -17.80
CA SER A 461 14.18 -5.52 -17.14
C SER A 461 13.22 -6.52 -17.83
N GLY A 462 12.28 -7.07 -17.08
CA GLY A 462 11.25 -7.97 -17.58
C GLY A 462 9.93 -7.25 -17.80
N LYS A 463 9.60 -6.96 -19.06
CA LYS A 463 8.39 -6.19 -19.40
C LYS A 463 7.12 -7.03 -19.38
N THR A 464 7.18 -8.24 -19.92
CA THR A 464 6.00 -9.11 -20.03
C THR A 464 6.33 -10.50 -19.51
N TYR A 465 5.64 -10.93 -18.47
CA TYR A 465 5.77 -12.29 -17.95
C TYR A 465 5.32 -13.33 -18.98
N CYS A 466 6.08 -14.41 -19.10
CA CYS A 466 5.85 -15.45 -20.10
C CYS A 466 5.52 -16.81 -19.49
N THR A 467 6.28 -17.26 -18.50
CA THR A 467 6.09 -18.57 -17.85
C THR A 467 7.02 -18.72 -16.65
N THR A 468 6.77 -19.75 -15.87
CA THR A 468 7.62 -20.19 -14.74
C THR A 468 8.14 -21.59 -14.99
N VAL A 469 9.41 -21.83 -14.66
CA VAL A 469 10.05 -23.16 -14.63
C VAL A 469 10.86 -23.31 -13.35
N THR A 470 11.25 -24.54 -13.01
CA THR A 470 12.11 -24.83 -11.85
C THR A 470 13.46 -25.35 -12.33
N ALA A 471 14.54 -24.80 -11.78
CA ALA A 471 15.88 -25.35 -11.97
C ALA A 471 16.01 -26.68 -11.20
N ASP A 472 16.69 -27.64 -11.79
CA ASP A 472 16.96 -28.92 -11.15
C ASP A 472 18.02 -28.83 -10.04
N GLY A 473 18.36 -29.95 -9.42
CA GLY A 473 19.36 -30.01 -8.35
C GLY A 473 20.80 -29.66 -8.79
N SER A 474 21.06 -29.56 -10.10
CA SER A 474 22.31 -29.06 -10.68
C SER A 474 22.26 -27.56 -11.02
N GLY A 475 21.10 -26.95 -10.92
CA GLY A 475 20.85 -25.58 -11.33
C GLY A 475 20.49 -25.41 -12.82
N ALA A 476 20.37 -26.50 -13.57
CA ALA A 476 19.94 -26.43 -14.98
C ALA A 476 18.42 -26.31 -15.07
N PHE A 477 17.92 -25.50 -16.02
CA PHE A 477 16.50 -25.45 -16.36
C PHE A 477 16.26 -25.53 -17.86
N LYS A 478 15.13 -26.11 -18.23
CA LYS A 478 14.67 -26.26 -19.60
C LYS A 478 13.17 -26.03 -19.68
N PHE A 479 12.74 -25.32 -20.72
CA PHE A 479 11.34 -25.16 -21.06
C PHE A 479 11.12 -25.50 -22.52
N PHE A 480 10.15 -26.37 -22.80
CA PHE A 480 9.65 -26.62 -24.15
C PHE A 480 8.11 -26.60 -24.09
N GLY A 481 7.49 -25.63 -24.73
CA GLY A 481 6.05 -25.45 -24.69
C GLY A 481 5.58 -24.09 -25.18
N THR A 482 4.31 -23.81 -24.94
CA THR A 482 3.70 -22.54 -25.32
C THR A 482 3.85 -21.52 -24.20
N LEU A 483 4.45 -20.37 -24.51
CA LEU A 483 4.56 -19.22 -23.60
C LEU A 483 3.22 -18.48 -23.52
N ALA A 484 2.93 -17.89 -22.38
CA ALA A 484 1.83 -16.94 -22.21
C ALA A 484 2.07 -15.58 -22.90
N CYS A 485 3.30 -15.32 -23.33
CA CYS A 485 3.72 -14.15 -24.09
C CYS A 485 4.11 -14.51 -25.52
N VAL A 486 4.24 -13.52 -26.40
CA VAL A 486 4.82 -13.70 -27.75
C VAL A 486 6.06 -12.81 -27.86
N PRO A 487 7.28 -13.40 -27.71
CA PRO A 487 8.53 -12.61 -27.68
C PRO A 487 8.83 -11.90 -29.00
N GLY A 488 8.27 -12.38 -30.13
CA GLY A 488 8.61 -11.89 -31.47
C GLY A 488 10.09 -12.10 -31.79
N THR A 489 10.74 -11.07 -32.38
CA THR A 489 12.19 -11.04 -32.64
C THR A 489 12.96 -10.37 -31.50
N GLY A 490 12.34 -10.13 -30.35
CA GLY A 490 12.94 -9.50 -29.18
C GLY A 490 13.86 -10.43 -28.39
N ALA A 491 14.26 -9.99 -27.23
CA ALA A 491 15.04 -10.79 -26.29
C ALA A 491 14.17 -11.33 -25.15
N LEU A 492 14.60 -12.42 -24.54
CA LEU A 492 14.10 -12.93 -23.28
C LEU A 492 15.10 -12.62 -22.16
N THR A 493 14.59 -12.44 -20.96
CA THR A 493 15.34 -12.37 -19.72
C THR A 493 14.63 -13.20 -18.65
N ALA A 494 15.24 -13.35 -17.48
CA ALA A 494 14.66 -14.12 -16.40
C ALA A 494 15.07 -13.60 -15.02
N THR A 495 14.28 -13.91 -14.01
CA THR A 495 14.66 -13.84 -12.58
C THR A 495 14.73 -15.23 -11.98
N SER A 496 15.46 -15.37 -10.89
CA SER A 496 15.59 -16.60 -10.09
C SER A 496 15.13 -16.31 -8.67
N THR A 497 14.20 -17.09 -8.17
CA THR A 497 13.72 -16.99 -6.78
C THR A 497 14.14 -18.25 -6.02
N LEU A 498 14.93 -18.07 -4.96
CA LEU A 498 15.38 -19.13 -4.07
C LEU A 498 14.20 -19.77 -3.32
N PRO A 499 14.34 -20.99 -2.77
CA PRO A 499 13.27 -21.64 -2.02
C PRO A 499 12.77 -20.86 -0.79
N ASP A 500 13.57 -19.94 -0.26
CA ASP A 500 13.19 -19.05 0.85
C ASP A 500 12.43 -17.77 0.41
N GLY A 501 12.21 -17.60 -0.89
CA GLY A 501 11.53 -16.42 -1.44
C GLY A 501 12.47 -15.33 -1.98
N SER A 502 13.75 -15.35 -1.65
CA SER A 502 14.71 -14.32 -2.10
C SER A 502 14.84 -14.31 -3.62
N THR A 503 14.43 -13.22 -4.27
CA THR A 503 14.49 -13.05 -5.73
C THR A 503 15.75 -12.29 -6.15
N SER A 504 16.37 -12.74 -7.24
CA SER A 504 17.58 -12.17 -7.84
C SER A 504 17.28 -10.91 -8.66
N GLU A 505 18.34 -10.26 -9.11
CA GLU A 505 18.29 -9.37 -10.28
C GLU A 505 17.89 -10.14 -11.54
N PHE A 506 17.58 -9.39 -12.61
CA PHE A 506 17.38 -9.97 -13.93
C PHE A 506 18.67 -10.54 -14.50
N GLY A 507 18.56 -11.67 -15.19
CA GLY A 507 19.63 -12.28 -15.97
C GLY A 507 19.93 -11.53 -17.28
N ASN A 508 20.83 -12.13 -18.07
CA ASN A 508 21.19 -11.60 -19.39
C ASN A 508 19.99 -11.54 -20.34
N ASN A 509 20.01 -10.55 -21.22
CA ASN A 509 19.09 -10.47 -22.35
C ASN A 509 19.59 -11.39 -23.46
N LEU A 510 18.83 -12.44 -23.78
CA LEU A 510 19.16 -13.35 -24.88
C LEU A 510 18.21 -13.14 -26.05
N VAL A 511 18.76 -12.69 -27.18
CA VAL A 511 17.98 -12.50 -28.41
C VAL A 511 17.40 -13.84 -28.86
N THR A 512 16.13 -13.83 -29.23
CA THR A 512 15.44 -15.04 -29.68
C THR A 512 15.89 -15.44 -31.09
N THR A 513 16.02 -16.72 -31.32
CA THR A 513 16.30 -17.31 -32.64
C THR A 513 15.12 -18.17 -33.09
N ALA A 514 15.04 -18.49 -34.38
CA ALA A 514 13.97 -19.31 -34.92
C ALA A 514 14.04 -20.75 -34.38
N LEU A 515 12.92 -21.28 -33.90
CA LEU A 515 12.77 -22.69 -33.56
C LEU A 515 12.63 -23.50 -34.86
N PRO A 516 13.54 -24.46 -35.19
CA PRO A 516 13.48 -25.25 -36.41
C PRO A 516 12.16 -26.04 -36.56
N ALA A 517 11.65 -26.14 -37.76
CA ALA A 517 10.39 -26.82 -38.05
C ALA A 517 10.42 -28.37 -37.78
N VAL A 518 11.62 -28.94 -37.69
CA VAL A 518 11.85 -30.41 -37.51
C VAL A 518 11.51 -30.90 -36.11
N PHE A 519 11.26 -30.02 -35.14
CA PHE A 519 10.94 -30.37 -33.76
C PHE A 519 9.44 -30.55 -33.44
N LEU A 520 8.58 -30.62 -34.44
CA LEU A 520 7.21 -31.07 -34.21
C LEU A 520 7.23 -32.60 -34.12
N PRO A 521 6.94 -33.22 -32.98
CA PRO A 521 6.75 -34.66 -32.97
C PRO A 521 5.57 -34.98 -33.89
N VAL A 522 5.83 -35.72 -34.96
CA VAL A 522 4.78 -36.34 -35.77
C VAL A 522 4.21 -37.46 -34.91
N VAL A 523 3.11 -37.20 -34.22
CA VAL A 523 2.29 -38.28 -33.64
C VAL A 523 1.53 -38.86 -34.81
N LEU A 524 2.05 -39.93 -35.37
CA LEU A 524 1.28 -40.80 -36.26
C LEU A 524 0.32 -41.62 -35.37
N TYR A 525 -0.97 -41.38 -35.51
CA TYR A 525 -2.02 -42.28 -35.03
C TYR A 525 -2.16 -43.45 -35.97
#